data_713ceb590f6a09325e8e6082c443dfcd
#
_entry.id   713ceb590f6a09325e8e6082c443dfcd
#
_cell.length_a   1.000
_cell.length_b   1.000
_cell.length_c   1.000
_cell.angle_alpha   90.00
_cell.angle_beta   90.00
_cell.angle_gamma   90.00
#
_symmetry.space_group_name_H-M   'P 1'
#
loop_
_entity.id
_entity.type
_entity.pdbx_description
1 polymer ?
#
loop_
_entity_poly.entity_id
_entity_poly.type
_entity_poly.pdbx_seq_one_letter_code
_entity_poly.pdbx_strand_id
1 'polypeptide(L)'
;MNLKSTGKLTLAANPLFALLLIMLLLCPHEALAAGNIEYLQPKPLYDCDTLKGVHLKPVKGGVLKIPLITWPGDVATIYTDQLGLFKKEGLDVQLFLENDFAKQVKAVLEGETPLLRGTMGMVNAAAETFAKQGTELVVLYQLTWSTGGDCLVVRPGVKSLTDLKGKNVALQLYGPHMDYLTTVLKKAGLRPTDVHARWLKELSVPAYDTHGKIVDPRSAFEAAADLDGAMVISPDANALTSGGTGTGAEGSVRGARVLFSSKSANRVISDVYAVRADYFKANRARVERFVHALMLGQEQFSKLLANKSSDQGAYKKLVSRSAELLFGSPQAVADVEGSLGGDCEWVGYSGNVSFFTGAGTTRTFAKLKDEIQSSFLELGLLKSKAPLQTAGWDYKAMAAGLANSKVAVAPKQAFDPTKAQRQVEKEIASGVGKWEKEGSLYSFEIYFAPRQAGFTAAQYSDAFKKALELSQTLGGTLITIEGHNSPDALNKAKADGKSDTQIALIEQAAKNLSYQRAIAVRQAYLDFCKQAGVPVDESQFLAVGMGTSSPKFPVPKTEEQWNANRRVVFRVKSVETELDSFKPSGK
;
A
#
# COMPACT_ATOMS: atom_id res chain seq x y z
N MET A 1 2.34 32.06 78.82
CA MET A 1 1.47 31.28 79.73
C MET A 1 1.02 30.04 79.02
N ASN A 2 1.43 28.91 79.56
CA ASN A 2 1.19 27.52 79.07
C ASN A 2 -0.23 27.17 78.63
N LEU A 3 -0.40 26.32 77.65
CA LEU A 3 -0.72 24.89 77.89
C LEU A 3 -0.77 24.13 76.56
N LYS A 4 -0.02 23.02 76.60
CA LYS A 4 -0.07 21.93 75.61
C LYS A 4 -1.39 21.13 75.74
N SER A 5 -1.94 20.62 74.63
CA SER A 5 -2.80 19.44 74.60
C SER A 5 -2.55 18.67 73.33
N THR A 6 -1.91 17.52 73.47
CA THR A 6 -1.69 16.48 72.48
C THR A 6 -2.90 15.57 72.47
N GLY A 7 -3.72 15.59 71.43
CA GLY A 7 -4.75 14.63 71.14
C GLY A 7 -4.27 13.63 70.09
N LYS A 8 -3.96 12.39 70.51
CA LYS A 8 -3.75 11.24 69.59
C LYS A 8 -5.11 10.77 69.07
N LEU A 9 -5.38 10.98 67.79
CA LEU A 9 -6.47 10.29 67.11
C LEU A 9 -5.97 8.92 66.65
N THR A 10 -6.40 7.88 67.35
CA THR A 10 -6.30 6.47 66.88
C THR A 10 -7.41 6.23 65.86
N LEU A 11 -7.07 6.17 64.57
CA LEU A 11 -7.95 5.67 63.54
C LEU A 11 -8.02 4.15 63.68
N ALA A 12 -9.15 3.65 64.18
CA ALA A 12 -9.50 2.24 64.09
C ALA A 12 -9.81 1.89 62.61
N ALA A 13 -8.87 1.16 61.99
CA ALA A 13 -9.07 0.66 60.65
C ALA A 13 -10.21 -0.38 60.63
N ASN A 14 -11.32 -0.07 59.99
CA ASN A 14 -12.45 -0.97 59.85
C ASN A 14 -12.08 -2.08 58.87
N PRO A 15 -12.00 -3.37 59.28
CA PRO A 15 -11.55 -4.46 58.41
C PRO A 15 -12.45 -4.70 57.18
N LEU A 16 -13.68 -4.18 57.22
CA LEU A 16 -14.58 -4.20 56.04
C LEU A 16 -14.12 -3.30 54.91
N PHE A 17 -13.42 -2.19 55.19
CA PHE A 17 -12.89 -1.31 54.15
C PHE A 17 -11.65 -1.89 53.48
N ALA A 18 -10.81 -2.63 54.21
CA ALA A 18 -9.65 -3.33 53.66
C ALA A 18 -10.08 -4.51 52.75
N LEU A 19 -11.19 -5.22 53.09
CA LEU A 19 -11.74 -6.30 52.23
C LEU A 19 -12.35 -5.75 50.95
N LEU A 20 -12.99 -4.55 50.95
CA LEU A 20 -13.55 -3.92 49.75
C LEU A 20 -12.45 -3.42 48.80
N LEU A 21 -11.31 -2.93 49.36
CA LEU A 21 -10.17 -2.47 48.51
C LEU A 21 -9.40 -3.65 47.91
N ILE A 22 -9.34 -4.81 48.60
CA ILE A 22 -8.71 -6.02 48.09
C ILE A 22 -9.61 -6.71 47.05
N MET A 23 -10.95 -6.61 47.16
CA MET A 23 -11.87 -7.07 46.12
C MET A 23 -11.83 -6.20 44.85
N LEU A 24 -11.52 -4.90 44.96
CA LEU A 24 -11.31 -4.01 43.79
C LEU A 24 -9.95 -4.23 43.12
N LEU A 25 -8.96 -4.81 43.79
CA LEU A 25 -7.66 -5.19 43.22
C LEU A 25 -7.61 -6.62 42.67
N LEU A 26 -8.69 -7.41 42.91
CA LEU A 26 -8.87 -8.77 42.39
C LEU A 26 -9.97 -8.86 41.34
N CYS A 27 -10.43 -7.75 40.75
CA CYS A 27 -11.05 -7.84 39.45
C CYS A 27 -9.98 -8.39 38.50
N PRO A 28 -10.09 -9.65 38.03
CA PRO A 28 -9.29 -10.00 36.87
C PRO A 28 -9.64 -8.96 35.81
N HIS A 29 -8.65 -8.30 35.27
CA HIS A 29 -8.78 -7.81 33.91
C HIS A 29 -9.15 -9.07 33.13
N GLU A 30 -10.43 -9.29 32.91
CA GLU A 30 -10.88 -10.25 31.92
C GLU A 30 -10.15 -9.77 30.64
N ALA A 31 -9.08 -10.46 30.31
CA ALA A 31 -8.58 -10.50 28.97
C ALA A 31 -9.82 -10.76 28.13
N LEU A 32 -10.27 -9.79 27.36
CA LEU A 32 -11.37 -9.91 26.42
C LEU A 32 -11.10 -11.22 25.69
N ALA A 33 -11.91 -12.23 26.01
CA ALA A 33 -11.64 -13.59 25.62
C ALA A 33 -11.59 -13.62 24.08
N ALA A 34 -10.55 -14.22 23.52
CA ALA A 34 -10.37 -14.46 22.08
C ALA A 34 -11.57 -15.16 21.41
N GLY A 35 -12.60 -15.50 22.16
CA GLY A 35 -13.85 -16.13 21.74
C GLY A 35 -14.90 -15.19 21.14
N ASN A 36 -14.68 -13.88 21.06
CA ASN A 36 -15.71 -12.94 20.60
C ASN A 36 -15.41 -12.28 19.26
N ILE A 37 -14.57 -12.88 18.40
CA ILE A 37 -14.27 -12.38 17.07
C ILE A 37 -15.15 -13.05 16.03
N GLU A 38 -15.83 -12.29 15.20
CA GLU A 38 -16.65 -12.81 14.11
C GLU A 38 -15.83 -12.91 12.81
N TYR A 39 -15.21 -14.07 12.60
CA TYR A 39 -14.53 -14.34 11.32
C TYR A 39 -15.52 -14.80 10.25
N LEU A 40 -15.43 -14.17 9.08
CA LEU A 40 -16.20 -14.55 7.91
C LEU A 40 -15.47 -15.63 7.09
N GLN A 41 -16.23 -16.38 6.30
CA GLN A 41 -15.67 -17.30 5.32
C GLN A 41 -15.55 -16.59 3.96
N PRO A 42 -14.42 -16.74 3.25
CA PRO A 42 -14.27 -16.17 1.91
C PRO A 42 -15.28 -16.84 0.97
N LYS A 43 -16.01 -16.00 0.22
CA LYS A 43 -17.00 -16.43 -0.77
C LYS A 43 -17.12 -15.36 -1.85
N PRO A 44 -17.63 -15.70 -3.04
CA PRO A 44 -17.94 -14.68 -4.03
C PRO A 44 -18.95 -13.67 -3.51
N LEU A 45 -18.84 -12.41 -3.95
CA LEU A 45 -19.68 -11.34 -3.43
C LEU A 45 -21.19 -11.59 -3.66
N TYR A 46 -21.58 -12.24 -4.77
CA TYR A 46 -22.99 -12.58 -5.03
C TYR A 46 -23.60 -13.57 -4.01
N ASP A 47 -22.75 -14.28 -3.26
CA ASP A 47 -23.21 -15.20 -2.20
C ASP A 47 -23.30 -14.51 -0.83
N CYS A 48 -22.99 -13.21 -0.72
CA CYS A 48 -23.12 -12.48 0.54
C CYS A 48 -24.60 -12.22 0.88
N ASP A 49 -24.88 -12.11 2.20
CA ASP A 49 -26.26 -11.96 2.68
C ASP A 49 -26.95 -10.69 2.19
N THR A 50 -26.18 -9.61 2.03
CA THR A 50 -26.67 -8.31 1.51
C THR A 50 -27.24 -8.42 0.10
N LEU A 51 -26.77 -9.37 -0.72
CA LEU A 51 -27.18 -9.54 -2.11
C LEU A 51 -28.17 -10.68 -2.34
N LYS A 52 -28.58 -11.40 -1.29
CA LYS A 52 -29.60 -12.47 -1.41
C LYS A 52 -30.92 -11.91 -1.95
N GLY A 53 -31.41 -12.48 -3.05
CA GLY A 53 -32.67 -12.06 -3.67
C GLY A 53 -32.62 -10.71 -4.38
N VAL A 54 -31.44 -10.11 -4.51
CA VAL A 54 -31.26 -8.86 -5.28
C VAL A 54 -31.17 -9.18 -6.77
N HIS A 55 -31.92 -8.45 -7.56
CA HIS A 55 -31.99 -8.62 -9.01
C HIS A 55 -31.74 -7.29 -9.74
N LEU A 56 -31.23 -7.40 -10.96
CA LEU A 56 -30.99 -6.25 -11.82
C LEU A 56 -32.30 -5.53 -12.15
N LYS A 57 -32.36 -4.24 -11.81
CA LYS A 57 -33.48 -3.35 -12.15
C LYS A 57 -32.98 -2.21 -13.06
N PRO A 58 -33.86 -1.61 -13.87
CA PRO A 58 -33.52 -0.40 -14.61
C PRO A 58 -33.04 0.70 -13.68
N VAL A 59 -32.04 1.48 -14.13
CA VAL A 59 -31.56 2.63 -13.36
C VAL A 59 -32.63 3.72 -13.36
N LYS A 60 -32.95 4.26 -12.18
CA LYS A 60 -33.88 5.38 -12.01
C LYS A 60 -33.35 6.62 -12.72
N GLY A 61 -34.19 7.28 -13.49
CA GLY A 61 -33.84 8.53 -14.16
C GLY A 61 -33.72 9.71 -13.20
N GLY A 62 -33.27 10.87 -13.72
CA GLY A 62 -33.16 12.12 -12.97
C GLY A 62 -31.76 12.40 -12.46
N VAL A 63 -31.65 12.73 -11.17
CA VAL A 63 -30.38 13.06 -10.48
C VAL A 63 -29.40 11.89 -10.54
N LEU A 64 -28.16 12.17 -10.92
CA LEU A 64 -27.07 11.19 -10.89
C LEU A 64 -26.54 11.10 -9.45
N LYS A 65 -26.86 10.02 -8.76
CA LYS A 65 -26.32 9.77 -7.42
C LYS A 65 -24.89 9.25 -7.54
N ILE A 66 -23.94 9.93 -6.88
CA ILE A 66 -22.52 9.63 -6.91
C ILE A 66 -22.11 9.09 -5.54
N PRO A 67 -21.73 7.82 -5.42
CA PRO A 67 -21.24 7.26 -4.16
C PRO A 67 -19.87 7.83 -3.82
N LEU A 68 -19.64 8.06 -2.52
CA LEU A 68 -18.38 8.38 -1.89
C LEU A 68 -18.06 7.29 -0.86
N ILE A 69 -16.80 7.17 -0.50
CA ILE A 69 -16.34 6.38 0.65
C ILE A 69 -15.49 7.29 1.55
N THR A 70 -15.31 6.91 2.79
CA THR A 70 -14.44 7.65 3.74
C THR A 70 -12.97 7.46 3.34
N TRP A 71 -12.55 8.21 2.32
CA TRP A 71 -11.20 8.18 1.76
C TRP A 71 -10.81 9.57 1.23
N PRO A 72 -9.56 10.03 1.43
CA PRO A 72 -9.13 11.36 0.98
C PRO A 72 -9.25 11.56 -0.53
N GLY A 73 -9.19 10.49 -1.33
CA GLY A 73 -9.39 10.55 -2.77
C GLY A 73 -10.71 11.19 -3.19
N ASP A 74 -11.76 11.03 -2.39
CA ASP A 74 -13.11 11.57 -2.67
C ASP A 74 -13.22 13.08 -2.43
N VAL A 75 -12.27 13.70 -1.72
CA VAL A 75 -12.24 15.16 -1.52
C VAL A 75 -12.18 15.91 -2.85
N ALA A 76 -11.49 15.38 -3.86
CA ALA A 76 -11.49 15.97 -5.21
C ALA A 76 -12.87 15.91 -5.88
N THR A 77 -13.63 14.84 -5.68
CA THR A 77 -15.03 14.74 -6.16
C THR A 77 -15.95 15.73 -5.46
N ILE A 78 -15.80 15.89 -4.13
CA ILE A 78 -16.54 16.89 -3.35
C ILE A 78 -16.21 18.30 -3.84
N TYR A 79 -14.94 18.57 -4.13
CA TYR A 79 -14.54 19.88 -4.66
C TYR A 79 -15.08 20.14 -6.06
N THR A 80 -15.14 19.11 -6.92
CA THR A 80 -15.77 19.18 -8.24
C THR A 80 -17.22 19.66 -8.15
N ASP A 81 -17.97 19.09 -7.22
CA ASP A 81 -19.36 19.50 -6.95
C ASP A 81 -19.44 20.90 -6.35
N GLN A 82 -18.58 21.22 -5.38
CA GLN A 82 -18.52 22.55 -4.74
C GLN A 82 -18.24 23.67 -5.74
N LEU A 83 -17.44 23.42 -6.77
CA LEU A 83 -17.17 24.35 -7.87
C LEU A 83 -18.29 24.41 -8.91
N GLY A 84 -19.32 23.57 -8.77
CA GLY A 84 -20.44 23.47 -9.72
C GLY A 84 -20.00 22.93 -11.09
N LEU A 85 -18.91 22.15 -11.18
CA LEU A 85 -18.40 21.66 -12.46
C LEU A 85 -19.34 20.61 -13.05
N PHE A 86 -19.97 19.76 -12.24
CA PHE A 86 -21.00 18.84 -12.72
C PHE A 86 -22.17 19.60 -13.36
N LYS A 87 -22.62 20.69 -12.73
CA LYS A 87 -23.70 21.52 -13.28
C LYS A 87 -23.29 22.22 -14.58
N LYS A 88 -22.03 22.66 -14.69
CA LYS A 88 -21.48 23.24 -15.94
C LYS A 88 -21.46 22.23 -17.07
N GLU A 89 -21.26 20.95 -16.77
CA GLU A 89 -21.36 19.82 -17.69
C GLU A 89 -22.82 19.36 -17.94
N GLY A 90 -23.81 20.09 -17.43
CA GLY A 90 -25.22 19.77 -17.60
C GLY A 90 -25.67 18.53 -16.82
N LEU A 91 -25.02 18.27 -15.68
CA LEU A 91 -25.36 17.15 -14.81
C LEU A 91 -25.97 17.66 -13.51
N ASP A 92 -27.14 17.12 -13.18
CA ASP A 92 -27.72 17.22 -11.86
C ASP A 92 -27.24 16.02 -11.03
N VAL A 93 -26.53 16.30 -9.92
CA VAL A 93 -25.83 15.26 -9.13
C VAL A 93 -26.20 15.34 -7.65
N GLN A 94 -26.11 14.20 -6.98
CA GLN A 94 -26.22 14.08 -5.53
C GLN A 94 -25.10 13.19 -5.01
N LEU A 95 -24.22 13.74 -4.17
CA LEU A 95 -23.20 12.97 -3.46
C LEU A 95 -23.82 12.26 -2.27
N PHE A 96 -23.41 11.01 -2.01
CA PHE A 96 -23.82 10.26 -0.82
C PHE A 96 -22.68 9.32 -0.36
N LEU A 97 -22.55 9.16 0.95
CA LEU A 97 -21.58 8.27 1.56
C LEU A 97 -22.15 6.85 1.66
N GLU A 98 -21.39 5.85 1.21
CA GLU A 98 -21.66 4.43 1.47
C GLU A 98 -20.34 3.65 1.54
N ASN A 99 -19.92 3.30 2.75
CA ASN A 99 -18.68 2.57 2.99
C ASN A 99 -18.83 1.04 2.82
N ASP A 100 -20.03 0.50 2.97
CA ASP A 100 -20.31 -0.91 2.76
C ASP A 100 -20.41 -1.20 1.25
N PHE A 101 -19.38 -1.82 0.70
CA PHE A 101 -19.30 -2.08 -0.73
C PHE A 101 -20.40 -3.03 -1.23
N ALA A 102 -20.83 -4.00 -0.43
CA ALA A 102 -21.94 -4.87 -0.80
C ALA A 102 -23.26 -4.10 -0.90
N LYS A 103 -23.48 -3.08 -0.05
CA LYS A 103 -24.63 -2.16 -0.17
C LYS A 103 -24.53 -1.27 -1.41
N GLN A 104 -23.34 -0.78 -1.76
CA GLN A 104 -23.17 -0.07 -3.03
C GLN A 104 -23.55 -0.96 -4.23
N VAL A 105 -23.04 -2.22 -4.26
CA VAL A 105 -23.39 -3.18 -5.31
C VAL A 105 -24.90 -3.43 -5.36
N LYS A 106 -25.55 -3.58 -4.19
CA LYS A 106 -27.02 -3.71 -4.10
C LYS A 106 -27.72 -2.50 -4.71
N ALA A 107 -27.33 -1.29 -4.34
CA ALA A 107 -27.93 -0.06 -4.83
C ALA A 107 -27.80 0.07 -6.37
N VAL A 108 -26.65 -0.36 -6.92
CA VAL A 108 -26.44 -0.37 -8.37
C VAL A 108 -27.32 -1.43 -9.06
N LEU A 109 -27.44 -2.64 -8.52
CA LEU A 109 -28.32 -3.68 -9.04
C LEU A 109 -29.79 -3.25 -8.97
N GLU A 110 -30.22 -2.62 -7.89
CA GLU A 110 -31.59 -2.11 -7.70
C GLU A 110 -31.88 -0.82 -8.48
N GLY A 111 -30.88 -0.29 -9.22
CA GLY A 111 -31.03 0.90 -10.08
C GLY A 111 -31.12 2.23 -9.33
N GLU A 112 -30.73 2.29 -8.06
CA GLU A 112 -30.70 3.54 -7.30
C GLU A 112 -29.62 4.50 -7.78
N THR A 113 -28.48 3.96 -8.21
CA THR A 113 -27.39 4.64 -8.89
C THR A 113 -26.79 3.71 -9.95
N PRO A 114 -26.24 4.23 -11.07
CA PRO A 114 -25.50 3.40 -12.00
C PRO A 114 -24.02 3.21 -11.61
N LEU A 115 -23.52 3.97 -10.62
CA LEU A 115 -22.11 4.11 -10.29
C LEU A 115 -21.70 3.29 -9.07
N LEU A 116 -20.52 2.68 -9.15
CA LEU A 116 -19.76 2.13 -8.02
C LEU A 116 -18.54 2.99 -7.74
N ARG A 117 -18.22 3.15 -6.45
CA ARG A 117 -16.99 3.73 -5.94
C ARG A 117 -16.26 2.70 -5.09
N GLY A 118 -15.05 2.33 -5.46
CA GLY A 118 -14.25 1.36 -4.71
C GLY A 118 -12.84 1.28 -5.26
N THR A 119 -12.06 0.33 -4.73
CA THR A 119 -10.76 0.00 -5.31
C THR A 119 -10.90 -0.96 -6.49
N MET A 120 -9.83 -1.11 -7.28
CA MET A 120 -9.80 -2.13 -8.33
C MET A 120 -10.05 -3.53 -7.77
N GLY A 121 -9.57 -3.85 -6.56
CA GLY A 121 -9.88 -5.11 -5.87
C GLY A 121 -11.36 -5.29 -5.62
N MET A 122 -12.01 -4.29 -5.03
CA MET A 122 -13.44 -4.30 -4.74
C MET A 122 -14.29 -4.44 -6.01
N VAL A 123 -13.96 -3.68 -7.06
CA VAL A 123 -14.69 -3.73 -8.34
C VAL A 123 -14.51 -5.08 -9.05
N ASN A 124 -13.31 -5.69 -8.97
CA ASN A 124 -13.07 -7.04 -9.49
C ASN A 124 -13.87 -8.11 -8.71
N ALA A 125 -14.00 -7.98 -7.38
CA ALA A 125 -14.83 -8.89 -6.59
C ALA A 125 -16.32 -8.80 -6.99
N ALA A 126 -16.78 -7.62 -7.41
CA ALA A 126 -18.15 -7.42 -7.88
C ALA A 126 -18.39 -7.91 -9.31
N ALA A 127 -17.37 -8.01 -10.16
CA ALA A 127 -17.53 -8.26 -11.59
C ALA A 127 -18.34 -9.53 -11.90
N GLU A 128 -18.09 -10.64 -11.19
CA GLU A 128 -18.83 -11.89 -11.34
C GLU A 128 -20.31 -11.74 -10.93
N THR A 129 -20.59 -10.90 -9.92
CA THR A 129 -21.97 -10.58 -9.49
C THR A 129 -22.77 -9.95 -10.63
N PHE A 130 -22.20 -8.96 -11.31
CA PHE A 130 -22.86 -8.30 -12.43
C PHE A 130 -22.99 -9.23 -13.65
N ALA A 131 -21.97 -10.02 -13.94
CA ALA A 131 -22.03 -11.02 -15.03
C ALA A 131 -23.17 -12.02 -14.83
N LYS A 132 -23.39 -12.51 -13.60
CA LYS A 132 -24.52 -13.39 -13.26
C LYS A 132 -25.88 -12.71 -13.41
N GLN A 133 -25.94 -11.41 -13.34
CA GLN A 133 -27.17 -10.62 -13.55
C GLN A 133 -27.37 -10.19 -15.01
N GLY A 134 -26.52 -10.67 -15.94
CA GLY A 134 -26.63 -10.38 -17.38
C GLY A 134 -26.11 -9.00 -17.80
N THR A 135 -25.30 -8.35 -16.97
CA THR A 135 -24.63 -7.10 -17.30
C THR A 135 -23.15 -7.18 -16.89
N GLU A 136 -22.38 -6.14 -17.16
CA GLU A 136 -20.96 -6.05 -16.82
C GLU A 136 -20.68 -4.72 -16.14
N LEU A 137 -19.45 -4.56 -15.67
CA LEU A 137 -18.93 -3.29 -15.18
C LEU A 137 -17.95 -2.68 -16.16
N VAL A 138 -18.00 -1.36 -16.28
CA VAL A 138 -17.07 -0.54 -17.06
C VAL A 138 -16.35 0.38 -16.07
N VAL A 139 -15.04 0.27 -15.97
CA VAL A 139 -14.23 1.19 -15.17
C VAL A 139 -14.02 2.48 -15.95
N LEU A 140 -14.37 3.60 -15.31
CA LEU A 140 -14.48 4.91 -15.94
C LEU A 140 -13.28 5.80 -15.73
N TYR A 141 -12.83 5.85 -14.48
CA TYR A 141 -11.90 6.85 -14.00
C TYR A 141 -11.12 6.32 -12.79
N GLN A 142 -9.81 6.52 -12.79
CA GLN A 142 -8.96 6.30 -11.64
C GLN A 142 -8.85 7.63 -10.87
N LEU A 143 -9.21 7.61 -9.58
CA LEU A 143 -9.08 8.78 -8.71
C LEU A 143 -7.68 8.89 -8.14
N THR A 144 -7.25 7.82 -7.45
CA THR A 144 -6.02 7.84 -6.66
C THR A 144 -5.29 6.50 -6.71
N TRP A 145 -4.03 6.57 -6.31
CA TRP A 145 -3.30 5.44 -5.71
C TRP A 145 -3.22 5.66 -4.20
N SER A 146 -3.35 4.60 -3.39
CA SER A 146 -2.95 4.67 -1.98
C SER A 146 -1.43 4.74 -1.89
N THR A 147 -0.92 5.76 -1.18
CA THR A 147 0.52 6.03 -1.05
C THR A 147 0.97 6.22 0.40
N GLY A 148 0.13 5.84 1.37
CA GLY A 148 0.43 5.93 2.81
C GLY A 148 -0.70 5.48 3.71
N GLY A 149 -1.92 5.38 3.17
CA GLY A 149 -3.13 5.13 3.95
C GLY A 149 -3.32 3.69 4.44
N ASP A 150 -2.59 2.71 3.91
CA ASP A 150 -2.80 1.28 4.17
C ASP A 150 -1.53 0.61 4.66
N CYS A 151 -1.65 -0.23 5.70
CA CYS A 151 -0.53 -0.83 6.41
C CYS A 151 -0.75 -2.31 6.72
N LEU A 152 0.34 -3.09 6.73
CA LEU A 152 0.42 -4.39 7.37
C LEU A 152 1.18 -4.24 8.69
N VAL A 153 0.47 -4.33 9.79
CA VAL A 153 1.05 -4.36 11.14
C VAL A 153 1.27 -5.82 11.53
N VAL A 154 2.41 -6.13 12.16
CA VAL A 154 2.78 -7.49 12.55
C VAL A 154 3.33 -7.55 13.96
N ARG A 155 3.24 -8.76 14.58
CA ARG A 155 3.90 -9.08 15.85
C ARG A 155 5.41 -9.30 15.67
N PRO A 156 6.22 -9.25 16.74
CA PRO A 156 7.68 -9.34 16.68
C PRO A 156 8.25 -10.58 15.97
N GLY A 157 7.49 -11.66 15.92
CA GLY A 157 7.88 -12.92 15.25
C GLY A 157 7.99 -12.85 13.72
N VAL A 158 7.35 -11.84 13.09
CA VAL A 158 7.36 -11.62 11.64
C VAL A 158 8.35 -10.52 11.32
N LYS A 159 9.43 -10.82 10.63
CA LYS A 159 10.52 -9.86 10.31
C LYS A 159 10.56 -9.46 8.84
N SER A 160 10.03 -10.29 7.95
CA SER A 160 9.98 -10.08 6.51
C SER A 160 8.66 -10.57 5.93
N LEU A 161 8.35 -10.23 4.69
CA LEU A 161 7.15 -10.74 4.00
C LEU A 161 7.17 -12.26 3.85
N THR A 162 8.33 -12.87 3.69
CA THR A 162 8.46 -14.33 3.57
C THR A 162 8.14 -15.07 4.87
N ASP A 163 8.29 -14.41 6.02
CA ASP A 163 7.93 -14.98 7.32
C ASP A 163 6.40 -15.09 7.52
N LEU A 164 5.61 -14.47 6.65
CA LEU A 164 4.15 -14.58 6.65
C LEU A 164 3.65 -15.96 6.23
N LYS A 165 4.50 -16.82 5.65
CA LYS A 165 4.10 -18.17 5.25
C LYS A 165 3.58 -18.96 6.45
N GLY A 166 2.34 -19.47 6.34
CA GLY A 166 1.64 -20.18 7.42
C GLY A 166 1.12 -19.30 8.55
N LYS A 167 1.16 -17.97 8.41
CA LYS A 167 0.74 -17.02 9.44
C LYS A 167 -0.71 -16.58 9.29
N ASN A 168 -1.33 -16.20 10.41
CA ASN A 168 -2.69 -15.65 10.45
C ASN A 168 -2.65 -14.14 10.26
N VAL A 169 -3.33 -13.62 9.24
CA VAL A 169 -3.43 -12.19 8.96
C VAL A 169 -4.89 -11.77 8.88
N ALA A 170 -5.29 -10.84 9.74
CA ALA A 170 -6.63 -10.25 9.75
C ALA A 170 -6.79 -9.18 8.67
N LEU A 171 -7.92 -9.20 7.96
CA LEU A 171 -8.25 -8.17 6.97
C LEU A 171 -9.76 -8.15 6.67
N GLN A 172 -10.23 -7.02 6.13
CA GLN A 172 -11.64 -6.89 5.73
C GLN A 172 -11.95 -7.72 4.47
N LEU A 173 -13.09 -8.42 4.49
CA LEU A 173 -13.66 -9.07 3.31
C LEU A 173 -14.37 -8.03 2.43
N TYR A 174 -14.13 -8.06 1.14
CA TYR A 174 -14.58 -7.09 0.11
C TYR A 174 -14.08 -5.65 0.33
N GLY A 175 -13.01 -5.49 1.11
CA GLY A 175 -12.36 -4.21 1.38
C GLY A 175 -11.11 -3.96 0.52
N PRO A 176 -10.40 -2.85 0.78
CA PRO A 176 -9.27 -2.40 -0.04
C PRO A 176 -8.02 -3.27 0.09
N HIS A 177 -7.93 -4.12 1.12
CA HIS A 177 -6.71 -4.85 1.44
C HIS A 177 -6.60 -6.22 0.78
N MET A 178 -7.66 -6.71 0.11
CA MET A 178 -7.66 -8.05 -0.51
C MET A 178 -6.59 -8.19 -1.60
N ASP A 179 -6.61 -7.29 -2.59
CA ASP A 179 -5.63 -7.29 -3.67
C ASP A 179 -4.27 -6.72 -3.23
N TYR A 180 -4.26 -5.87 -2.21
CA TYR A 180 -3.03 -5.35 -1.63
C TYR A 180 -2.18 -6.47 -1.02
N LEU A 181 -2.76 -7.24 -0.10
CA LEU A 181 -2.06 -8.38 0.53
C LEU A 181 -1.59 -9.38 -0.52
N THR A 182 -2.47 -9.80 -1.44
CA THR A 182 -2.12 -10.81 -2.45
C THR A 182 -1.04 -10.35 -3.41
N THR A 183 -1.06 -9.07 -3.82
CA THR A 183 -0.03 -8.50 -4.69
C THR A 183 1.33 -8.49 -3.98
N VAL A 184 1.37 -8.00 -2.74
CA VAL A 184 2.61 -7.92 -1.95
C VAL A 184 3.19 -9.31 -1.70
N LEU A 185 2.36 -10.31 -1.36
CA LEU A 185 2.79 -11.71 -1.21
C LEU A 185 3.40 -12.26 -2.49
N LYS A 186 2.73 -12.07 -3.64
CA LYS A 186 3.25 -12.53 -4.95
C LYS A 186 4.59 -11.86 -5.31
N LYS A 187 4.78 -10.58 -4.99
CA LYS A 187 6.07 -9.90 -5.19
C LYS A 187 7.17 -10.44 -4.27
N ALA A 188 6.80 -10.95 -3.09
CA ALA A 188 7.71 -11.64 -2.18
C ALA A 188 7.93 -13.13 -2.52
N GLY A 189 7.33 -13.62 -3.60
CA GLY A 189 7.46 -15.02 -4.04
C GLY A 189 6.54 -16.00 -3.30
N LEU A 190 5.54 -15.51 -2.59
CA LEU A 190 4.51 -16.30 -1.90
C LEU A 190 3.23 -16.37 -2.74
N ARG A 191 2.45 -17.43 -2.57
CA ARG A 191 1.08 -17.52 -3.09
C ARG A 191 0.11 -16.84 -2.11
N PRO A 192 -1.05 -16.33 -2.57
CA PRO A 192 -2.11 -15.84 -1.70
C PRO A 192 -2.53 -16.85 -0.62
N THR A 193 -2.54 -18.13 -0.96
CA THR A 193 -2.91 -19.25 -0.06
C THR A 193 -1.79 -19.70 0.90
N ASP A 194 -0.60 -19.15 0.80
CA ASP A 194 0.48 -19.43 1.75
C ASP A 194 0.27 -18.69 3.09
N VAL A 195 -0.71 -17.78 3.17
CA VAL A 195 -1.10 -17.03 4.38
C VAL A 195 -2.53 -17.38 4.75
N HIS A 196 -2.80 -17.56 6.03
CA HIS A 196 -4.14 -17.80 6.54
C HIS A 196 -4.87 -16.46 6.74
N ALA A 197 -5.60 -16.02 5.71
CA ALA A 197 -6.42 -14.81 5.78
C ALA A 197 -7.59 -15.02 6.77
N ARG A 198 -7.68 -14.15 7.77
CA ARG A 198 -8.75 -14.09 8.77
C ARG A 198 -9.67 -12.93 8.42
N TRP A 199 -10.76 -13.26 7.76
CA TRP A 199 -11.66 -12.29 7.16
C TRP A 199 -12.62 -11.69 8.19
N LEU A 200 -12.77 -10.37 8.15
CA LEU A 200 -13.63 -9.59 9.01
C LEU A 200 -14.60 -8.75 8.18
N LYS A 201 -15.66 -8.26 8.81
CA LYS A 201 -16.73 -7.57 8.11
C LYS A 201 -16.37 -6.11 7.83
N GLU A 202 -15.83 -5.42 8.83
CA GLU A 202 -15.58 -3.99 8.78
C GLU A 202 -14.09 -3.70 8.51
N LEU A 203 -13.79 -2.50 8.01
CA LEU A 203 -12.41 -2.04 7.81
C LEU A 203 -11.78 -1.53 9.10
N SER A 204 -12.50 -0.65 9.80
CA SER A 204 -12.06 0.02 11.03
C SER A 204 -13.24 0.28 11.97
N VAL A 205 -14.33 0.83 11.47
CA VAL A 205 -15.51 1.19 12.27
C VAL A 205 -16.80 0.66 11.63
N PRO A 206 -17.73 0.15 12.43
CA PRO A 206 -17.64 -0.06 13.88
C PRO A 206 -16.70 -1.22 14.24
N ALA A 207 -16.02 -1.13 15.39
CA ALA A 207 -15.15 -2.19 15.90
C ALA A 207 -15.94 -3.42 16.37
N TYR A 208 -17.18 -3.18 16.82
CA TYR A 208 -18.08 -4.19 17.35
C TYR A 208 -19.42 -4.17 16.62
N ASP A 209 -20.00 -5.35 16.43
CA ASP A 209 -21.37 -5.48 15.94
C ASP A 209 -22.40 -5.19 17.05
N THR A 210 -23.69 -5.30 16.70
CA THR A 210 -24.82 -5.10 17.65
C THR A 210 -24.89 -6.15 18.74
N HIS A 211 -24.15 -7.26 18.65
CA HIS A 211 -24.04 -8.33 19.63
C HIS A 211 -22.75 -8.25 20.44
N GLY A 212 -21.95 -7.21 20.26
CA GLY A 212 -20.67 -7.00 20.94
C GLY A 212 -19.52 -7.86 20.42
N LYS A 213 -19.65 -8.45 19.22
CA LYS A 213 -18.58 -9.21 18.58
C LYS A 213 -17.62 -8.26 17.84
N ILE A 214 -16.33 -8.56 17.92
CA ILE A 214 -15.30 -7.86 17.18
C ILE A 214 -15.43 -8.16 15.68
N VAL A 215 -15.46 -7.13 14.85
CA VAL A 215 -15.73 -7.24 13.41
C VAL A 215 -14.71 -6.51 12.53
N ASP A 216 -13.67 -5.90 13.10
CA ASP A 216 -12.59 -5.19 12.38
C ASP A 216 -11.19 -5.77 12.68
N PRO A 217 -10.21 -5.59 11.75
CA PRO A 217 -8.86 -6.16 11.88
C PRO A 217 -8.04 -5.62 13.05
N ARG A 218 -8.19 -4.33 13.39
CA ARG A 218 -7.45 -3.69 14.49
C ARG A 218 -7.85 -4.34 15.82
N SER A 219 -9.14 -4.31 16.14
CA SER A 219 -9.64 -4.85 17.40
C SER A 219 -9.41 -6.37 17.51
N ALA A 220 -9.51 -7.09 16.37
CA ALA A 220 -9.18 -8.51 16.33
C ALA A 220 -7.70 -8.76 16.66
N PHE A 221 -6.79 -7.96 16.11
CA PHE A 221 -5.34 -8.07 16.35
C PHE A 221 -4.96 -7.72 17.80
N GLU A 222 -5.65 -6.76 18.42
CA GLU A 222 -5.50 -6.46 19.85
C GLU A 222 -5.95 -7.65 20.73
N ALA A 223 -7.11 -8.25 20.41
CA ALA A 223 -7.74 -9.27 21.24
C ALA A 223 -7.14 -10.68 21.06
N ALA A 224 -6.68 -11.05 19.86
CA ALA A 224 -6.27 -12.41 19.53
C ALA A 224 -4.74 -12.53 19.38
N ALA A 225 -4.11 -13.26 20.30
CA ALA A 225 -2.66 -13.48 20.31
C ALA A 225 -2.17 -14.41 19.16
N ASP A 226 -3.07 -15.20 18.57
CA ASP A 226 -2.80 -16.10 17.44
C ASP A 226 -2.81 -15.38 16.07
N LEU A 227 -3.21 -14.11 16.02
CA LEU A 227 -3.04 -13.28 14.84
C LEU A 227 -1.60 -12.76 14.80
N ASP A 228 -0.89 -13.13 13.73
CA ASP A 228 0.50 -12.70 13.48
C ASP A 228 0.58 -11.32 12.83
N GLY A 229 -0.49 -10.91 12.12
CA GLY A 229 -0.59 -9.62 11.44
C GLY A 229 -2.01 -9.14 11.22
N ALA A 230 -2.15 -7.86 10.91
CA ALA A 230 -3.40 -7.22 10.51
C ALA A 230 -3.18 -6.19 9.41
N MET A 231 -4.04 -6.24 8.40
CA MET A 231 -4.15 -5.21 7.37
C MET A 231 -5.08 -4.12 7.89
N VAL A 232 -4.57 -2.92 8.05
CA VAL A 232 -5.27 -1.79 8.68
C VAL A 232 -4.98 -0.49 7.95
N ILE A 233 -5.79 0.53 8.18
CA ILE A 233 -5.52 1.91 7.72
C ILE A 233 -4.48 2.59 8.61
N SER A 234 -3.87 3.67 8.10
CA SER A 234 -2.77 4.37 8.79
C SER A 234 -3.08 4.83 10.22
N PRO A 235 -4.28 5.35 10.57
CA PRO A 235 -4.62 5.71 11.94
C PRO A 235 -4.60 4.50 12.90
N ASP A 236 -5.13 3.36 12.45
CA ASP A 236 -5.15 2.12 13.24
C ASP A 236 -3.75 1.53 13.40
N ALA A 237 -2.92 1.60 12.36
CA ALA A 237 -1.52 1.21 12.44
C ALA A 237 -0.75 2.03 13.48
N ASN A 238 -0.96 3.36 13.50
CA ASN A 238 -0.37 4.25 14.49
C ASN A 238 -0.82 3.90 15.92
N ALA A 239 -2.10 3.62 16.12
CA ALA A 239 -2.63 3.20 17.41
C ALA A 239 -2.00 1.86 17.86
N LEU A 240 -2.04 0.82 17.00
CA LEU A 240 -1.49 -0.51 17.30
C LEU A 240 0.00 -0.49 17.62
N THR A 241 0.75 0.41 17.01
CA THR A 241 2.21 0.51 17.17
C THR A 241 2.65 1.64 18.11
N SER A 242 1.74 2.37 18.75
CA SER A 242 2.02 3.57 19.55
C SER A 242 2.90 4.58 18.78
N GLY A 243 2.62 4.77 17.49
CA GLY A 243 3.39 5.64 16.61
C GLY A 243 4.77 5.12 16.21
N GLY A 244 5.06 3.82 16.43
CA GLY A 244 6.35 3.25 16.01
C GLY A 244 6.60 1.82 16.47
N THR A 245 7.04 1.61 17.70
CA THR A 245 7.62 0.33 18.16
C THR A 245 6.72 -0.52 19.05
N GLY A 246 5.47 -0.16 19.25
CA GLY A 246 4.51 -0.89 20.08
C GLY A 246 4.95 -0.98 21.54
N THR A 247 4.50 -0.05 22.36
CA THR A 247 4.87 -0.03 23.79
C THR A 247 4.09 -1.05 24.62
N GLY A 248 2.93 -1.49 24.11
CA GLY A 248 1.95 -2.28 24.87
C GLY A 248 1.14 -1.44 25.85
N ALA A 249 1.15 -0.11 25.68
CA ALA A 249 0.21 0.77 26.38
C ALA A 249 -1.21 0.56 25.84
N GLU A 250 -2.21 1.12 26.51
CA GLU A 250 -3.62 0.98 26.14
C GLU A 250 -3.86 1.27 24.65
N GLY A 251 -4.56 0.37 23.95
CA GLY A 251 -4.82 0.46 22.51
C GLY A 251 -3.64 0.12 21.61
N SER A 252 -2.53 -0.40 22.16
CA SER A 252 -1.39 -0.85 21.37
C SER A 252 -0.96 -2.29 21.70
N VAL A 253 -0.29 -2.93 20.75
CA VAL A 253 0.20 -4.31 20.88
C VAL A 253 1.71 -4.28 21.10
N ARG A 254 2.20 -4.89 22.21
CA ARG A 254 3.62 -4.88 22.56
C ARG A 254 4.49 -5.44 21.44
N GLY A 255 5.46 -4.64 21.00
CA GLY A 255 6.40 -4.99 19.96
C GLY A 255 5.81 -5.05 18.54
N ALA A 256 4.54 -4.68 18.37
CA ALA A 256 3.95 -4.56 17.05
C ALA A 256 4.63 -3.45 16.26
N ARG A 257 4.76 -3.66 14.96
CA ARG A 257 5.38 -2.70 14.04
C ARG A 257 4.72 -2.77 12.67
N VAL A 258 4.78 -1.70 11.94
CA VAL A 258 4.45 -1.72 10.51
C VAL A 258 5.55 -2.51 9.80
N LEU A 259 5.19 -3.63 9.19
CA LEU A 259 6.09 -4.40 8.33
C LEU A 259 6.19 -3.75 6.96
N PHE A 260 5.06 -3.24 6.46
CA PHE A 260 4.90 -2.77 5.11
C PHE A 260 3.69 -1.85 4.98
N SER A 261 3.79 -0.80 4.19
CA SER A 261 2.68 0.12 3.92
C SER A 261 2.56 0.48 2.45
N SER A 262 1.46 1.14 2.10
CA SER A 262 1.29 1.69 0.76
C SER A 262 2.24 2.87 0.45
N LYS A 263 3.04 3.35 1.43
CA LYS A 263 4.20 4.22 1.15
C LYS A 263 5.23 3.50 0.28
N SER A 264 5.48 2.21 0.57
CA SER A 264 6.39 1.36 -0.20
C SER A 264 5.71 0.75 -1.41
N ALA A 265 4.52 0.14 -1.26
CA ALA A 265 3.75 -0.46 -2.37
C ALA A 265 2.69 0.51 -2.89
N ASN A 266 3.12 1.60 -3.48
CA ASN A 266 2.29 2.76 -3.81
C ASN A 266 1.58 2.69 -5.16
N ARG A 267 1.63 1.53 -5.85
CA ARG A 267 0.95 1.29 -7.14
C ARG A 267 0.19 -0.04 -7.12
N VAL A 268 -0.47 -0.33 -6.00
CA VAL A 268 -1.27 -1.54 -5.80
C VAL A 268 -2.74 -1.19 -5.62
N ILE A 269 -3.09 -0.44 -4.58
CA ILE A 269 -4.47 -0.02 -4.35
C ILE A 269 -4.80 1.17 -5.25
N SER A 270 -5.66 0.92 -6.22
CA SER A 270 -6.15 1.92 -7.19
C SER A 270 -7.62 2.19 -6.93
N ASP A 271 -7.96 3.40 -6.60
CA ASP A 271 -9.34 3.85 -6.40
C ASP A 271 -9.98 4.24 -7.73
N VAL A 272 -11.20 3.78 -7.96
CA VAL A 272 -11.87 3.97 -9.25
C VAL A 272 -13.36 4.26 -9.09
N TYR A 273 -13.92 4.91 -10.11
CA TYR A 273 -15.34 4.84 -10.42
C TYR A 273 -15.58 3.81 -11.51
N ALA A 274 -16.60 2.98 -11.31
CA ALA A 274 -17.12 2.07 -12.32
C ALA A 274 -18.62 2.28 -12.53
N VAL A 275 -19.15 1.82 -13.65
CA VAL A 275 -20.55 1.97 -14.04
C VAL A 275 -21.10 0.67 -14.60
N ARG A 276 -22.41 0.43 -14.48
CA ARG A 276 -23.10 -0.66 -15.18
C ARG A 276 -23.00 -0.48 -16.68
N ALA A 277 -22.63 -1.54 -17.39
CA ALA A 277 -22.44 -1.50 -18.84
C ALA A 277 -23.71 -1.19 -19.64
N ASP A 278 -24.87 -1.68 -19.22
CA ASP A 278 -26.16 -1.39 -19.85
C ASP A 278 -26.51 0.10 -19.76
N TYR A 279 -26.33 0.71 -18.58
CA TYR A 279 -26.50 2.15 -18.42
C TYR A 279 -25.48 2.96 -19.21
N PHE A 280 -24.20 2.54 -19.17
CA PHE A 280 -23.13 3.19 -19.92
C PHE A 280 -23.41 3.23 -21.42
N LYS A 281 -23.84 2.10 -21.98
CA LYS A 281 -24.21 1.99 -23.40
C LYS A 281 -25.31 2.97 -23.79
N ALA A 282 -26.34 3.09 -22.94
CA ALA A 282 -27.48 3.97 -23.20
C ALA A 282 -27.18 5.46 -22.92
N ASN A 283 -26.21 5.77 -22.04
CA ASN A 283 -25.96 7.11 -21.52
C ASN A 283 -24.50 7.55 -21.66
N ARG A 284 -23.76 7.04 -22.66
CA ARG A 284 -22.31 7.26 -22.82
C ARG A 284 -21.93 8.74 -22.69
N ALA A 285 -22.61 9.63 -23.43
CA ALA A 285 -22.31 11.06 -23.39
C ALA A 285 -22.52 11.70 -22.00
N ARG A 286 -23.48 11.20 -21.22
CA ARG A 286 -23.72 11.66 -19.84
C ARG A 286 -22.59 11.22 -18.93
N VAL A 287 -22.13 9.97 -19.07
CA VAL A 287 -21.02 9.42 -18.28
C VAL A 287 -19.68 10.07 -18.67
N GLU A 288 -19.49 10.38 -19.95
CA GLU A 288 -18.32 11.11 -20.43
C GLU A 288 -18.21 12.51 -19.79
N ARG A 289 -19.33 13.27 -19.74
CA ARG A 289 -19.38 14.55 -19.06
C ARG A 289 -19.11 14.43 -17.55
N PHE A 290 -19.57 13.36 -16.91
CA PHE A 290 -19.26 13.08 -15.51
C PHE A 290 -17.75 12.91 -15.29
N VAL A 291 -17.08 12.10 -16.11
CA VAL A 291 -15.64 11.88 -16.01
C VAL A 291 -14.85 13.14 -16.37
N HIS A 292 -15.29 13.90 -17.37
CA HIS A 292 -14.66 15.16 -17.74
C HIS A 292 -14.74 16.18 -16.60
N ALA A 293 -15.90 16.31 -15.93
CA ALA A 293 -16.04 17.15 -14.73
C ALA A 293 -15.06 16.74 -13.61
N LEU A 294 -14.87 15.42 -13.39
CA LEU A 294 -13.91 14.93 -12.40
C LEU A 294 -12.47 15.33 -12.76
N MET A 295 -12.08 15.22 -14.04
CA MET A 295 -10.75 15.63 -14.49
C MET A 295 -10.49 17.12 -14.26
N LEU A 296 -11.46 17.97 -14.64
CA LEU A 296 -11.41 19.41 -14.40
C LEU A 296 -11.35 19.73 -12.89
N GLY A 297 -12.20 19.07 -12.10
CA GLY A 297 -12.28 19.27 -10.66
C GLY A 297 -10.99 18.89 -9.95
N GLN A 298 -10.39 17.77 -10.34
CA GLN A 298 -9.12 17.34 -9.76
C GLN A 298 -7.96 18.28 -10.12
N GLU A 299 -7.93 18.82 -11.33
CA GLU A 299 -6.92 19.83 -11.67
C GLU A 299 -7.05 21.09 -10.79
N GLN A 300 -8.30 21.57 -10.56
CA GLN A 300 -8.56 22.68 -9.66
C GLN A 300 -8.23 22.35 -8.20
N PHE A 301 -8.53 21.12 -7.76
CA PHE A 301 -8.18 20.63 -6.43
C PHE A 301 -6.66 20.61 -6.22
N SER A 302 -5.89 20.10 -7.19
CA SER A 302 -4.43 20.11 -7.13
C SER A 302 -3.86 21.54 -7.04
N LYS A 303 -4.45 22.50 -7.76
CA LYS A 303 -4.09 23.92 -7.66
C LYS A 303 -4.42 24.49 -6.27
N LEU A 304 -5.58 24.15 -5.69
CA LEU A 304 -5.95 24.58 -4.35
C LEU A 304 -4.97 24.05 -3.30
N LEU A 305 -4.61 22.75 -3.35
CA LEU A 305 -3.65 22.16 -2.42
C LEU A 305 -2.27 22.81 -2.51
N ALA A 306 -1.79 23.10 -3.71
CA ALA A 306 -0.51 23.79 -3.93
C ALA A 306 -0.51 25.23 -3.39
N ASN A 307 -1.67 25.87 -3.34
CA ASN A 307 -1.85 27.28 -2.95
C ASN A 307 -2.69 27.45 -1.67
N LYS A 308 -2.79 26.42 -0.81
CA LYS A 308 -3.66 26.44 0.37
C LYS A 308 -3.43 27.62 1.32
N SER A 309 -2.21 28.12 1.40
CA SER A 309 -1.85 29.27 2.25
C SER A 309 -2.35 30.60 1.68
N SER A 310 -2.46 30.75 0.37
CA SER A 310 -2.97 31.97 -0.30
C SER A 310 -4.48 31.93 -0.53
N ASP A 311 -5.10 30.75 -0.57
CA ASP A 311 -6.55 30.55 -0.76
C ASP A 311 -7.18 29.80 0.43
N GLN A 312 -6.93 30.29 1.64
CA GLN A 312 -7.41 29.68 2.88
C GLN A 312 -8.94 29.57 2.95
N GLY A 313 -9.66 30.53 2.37
CA GLY A 313 -11.12 30.53 2.39
C GLY A 313 -11.72 29.34 1.65
N ALA A 314 -11.28 29.12 0.41
CA ALA A 314 -11.71 27.97 -0.39
C ALA A 314 -11.27 26.64 0.24
N TYR A 315 -10.04 26.57 0.75
CA TYR A 315 -9.52 25.37 1.41
C TYR A 315 -10.32 24.99 2.66
N LYS A 316 -10.56 25.93 3.59
CA LYS A 316 -11.36 25.70 4.80
C LYS A 316 -12.79 25.26 4.47
N LYS A 317 -13.43 25.90 3.47
CA LYS A 317 -14.76 25.51 3.01
C LYS A 317 -14.79 24.08 2.49
N LEU A 318 -13.79 23.69 1.71
CA LEU A 318 -13.66 22.32 1.19
C LEU A 318 -13.48 21.31 2.32
N VAL A 319 -12.55 21.56 3.23
CA VAL A 319 -12.24 20.63 4.33
C VAL A 319 -13.45 20.45 5.26
N SER A 320 -14.15 21.53 5.61
CA SER A 320 -15.38 21.45 6.42
C SER A 320 -16.48 20.65 5.73
N ARG A 321 -16.71 20.89 4.43
CA ARG A 321 -17.69 20.11 3.66
C ARG A 321 -17.31 18.65 3.53
N SER A 322 -16.01 18.36 3.34
CA SER A 322 -15.50 16.98 3.29
C SER A 322 -15.65 16.28 4.63
N ALA A 323 -15.40 16.97 5.76
CA ALA A 323 -15.61 16.43 7.10
C ALA A 323 -17.08 16.05 7.33
N GLU A 324 -18.03 16.90 6.92
CA GLU A 324 -19.46 16.61 7.00
C GLU A 324 -19.85 15.39 6.13
N LEU A 325 -19.41 15.36 4.86
CA LEU A 325 -19.81 14.31 3.92
C LEU A 325 -19.13 12.96 4.19
N LEU A 326 -17.86 12.94 4.58
CA LEU A 326 -17.08 11.71 4.72
C LEU A 326 -17.09 11.14 6.14
N PHE A 327 -17.29 11.99 7.15
CA PHE A 327 -17.25 11.59 8.57
C PHE A 327 -18.56 11.88 9.31
N GLY A 328 -19.54 12.46 8.64
CA GLY A 328 -20.82 12.84 9.24
C GLY A 328 -20.71 13.94 10.30
N SER A 329 -19.58 14.64 10.38
CA SER A 329 -19.32 15.66 11.40
C SER A 329 -18.44 16.79 10.86
N PRO A 330 -18.90 18.04 10.89
CA PRO A 330 -18.09 19.18 10.50
C PRO A 330 -16.89 19.42 11.44
N GLN A 331 -16.85 18.78 12.61
CA GLN A 331 -15.72 18.81 13.56
C GLN A 331 -14.56 17.91 13.13
N ALA A 332 -14.76 16.94 12.25
CA ALA A 332 -13.71 16.03 11.73
C ALA A 332 -12.78 16.69 10.70
N VAL A 333 -12.56 18.01 10.81
CA VAL A 333 -11.67 18.78 9.94
C VAL A 333 -10.23 18.28 10.05
N ALA A 334 -9.76 17.98 11.27
CA ALA A 334 -8.41 17.50 11.51
C ALA A 334 -8.16 16.13 10.85
N ASP A 335 -9.17 15.25 10.81
CA ASP A 335 -9.07 13.93 10.17
C ASP A 335 -8.93 14.07 8.65
N VAL A 336 -9.73 14.99 8.05
CA VAL A 336 -9.59 15.30 6.61
C VAL A 336 -8.21 15.88 6.32
N GLU A 337 -7.75 16.88 7.07
CA GLU A 337 -6.44 17.52 6.84
C GLU A 337 -5.28 16.53 7.01
N GLY A 338 -5.36 15.67 8.02
CA GLY A 338 -4.38 14.61 8.26
C GLY A 338 -4.28 13.66 7.08
N SER A 339 -5.41 13.21 6.54
CA SER A 339 -5.48 12.28 5.42
C SER A 339 -4.98 12.88 4.09
N LEU A 340 -5.16 14.20 3.88
CA LEU A 340 -4.62 14.90 2.71
C LEU A 340 -3.09 15.00 2.72
N GLY A 341 -2.44 14.71 3.86
CA GLY A 341 -1.00 14.85 4.06
C GLY A 341 -0.12 13.79 3.38
N GLY A 342 -0.67 12.76 2.72
CA GLY A 342 0.14 11.76 2.05
C GLY A 342 -0.46 10.37 1.94
N ASP A 343 -1.71 10.17 2.33
CA ASP A 343 -2.37 8.86 2.28
C ASP A 343 -2.68 8.40 0.86
N CYS A 344 -2.84 9.34 -0.08
CA CYS A 344 -3.06 9.01 -1.47
C CYS A 344 -2.40 10.02 -2.45
N GLU A 345 -2.23 9.57 -3.69
CA GLU A 345 -1.82 10.36 -4.84
C GLU A 345 -2.98 10.47 -5.83
N TRP A 346 -3.43 11.71 -6.10
CA TRP A 346 -4.43 11.97 -7.13
C TRP A 346 -3.79 11.91 -8.51
N VAL A 347 -4.32 11.06 -9.40
CA VAL A 347 -3.66 10.76 -10.66
C VAL A 347 -4.02 11.71 -11.82
N GLY A 348 -5.17 12.35 -11.75
CA GLY A 348 -5.63 13.31 -12.76
C GLY A 348 -5.74 12.76 -14.17
N TYR A 349 -5.74 13.67 -15.15
CA TYR A 349 -5.84 13.33 -16.57
C TYR A 349 -4.69 12.42 -17.03
N SER A 350 -3.44 12.82 -16.81
CA SER A 350 -2.26 12.09 -17.28
C SER A 350 -2.14 10.69 -16.66
N GLY A 351 -2.47 10.55 -15.37
CA GLY A 351 -2.50 9.25 -14.72
C GLY A 351 -3.57 8.33 -15.29
N ASN A 352 -4.75 8.87 -15.60
CA ASN A 352 -5.80 8.10 -16.28
C ASN A 352 -5.38 7.66 -17.69
N VAL A 353 -4.74 8.53 -18.47
CA VAL A 353 -4.16 8.13 -19.76
C VAL A 353 -3.20 6.95 -19.56
N SER A 354 -2.23 7.07 -18.66
CA SER A 354 -1.26 6.00 -18.38
C SER A 354 -1.93 4.71 -17.93
N PHE A 355 -2.85 4.80 -16.98
CA PHE A 355 -3.52 3.62 -16.39
C PHE A 355 -4.33 2.83 -17.42
N PHE A 356 -5.11 3.51 -18.28
CA PHE A 356 -5.98 2.84 -19.24
C PHE A 356 -5.32 2.50 -20.57
N THR A 357 -4.29 3.25 -20.99
CA THR A 357 -3.61 3.02 -22.30
C THR A 357 -2.28 2.30 -22.17
N GLY A 358 -1.67 2.27 -20.98
CA GLY A 358 -0.34 1.71 -20.77
C GLY A 358 0.81 2.67 -21.10
N ALA A 359 0.52 3.91 -21.44
CA ALA A 359 1.56 4.89 -21.75
C ALA A 359 2.42 5.19 -20.51
N GLY A 360 3.71 4.83 -20.57
CA GLY A 360 4.68 5.14 -19.53
C GLY A 360 4.53 4.38 -18.20
N THR A 361 3.76 3.28 -18.14
CA THR A 361 3.62 2.48 -16.93
C THR A 361 3.40 1.00 -17.22
N THR A 362 3.83 0.14 -16.29
CA THR A 362 3.47 -1.29 -16.28
C THR A 362 2.26 -1.57 -15.38
N ARG A 363 1.84 -0.60 -14.55
CA ARG A 363 0.70 -0.72 -13.62
C ARG A 363 -0.58 -0.23 -14.27
N THR A 364 -1.05 -1.00 -15.25
CA THR A 364 -2.24 -0.69 -16.06
C THR A 364 -3.49 -1.34 -15.53
N PHE A 365 -4.65 -0.85 -15.94
CA PHE A 365 -5.94 -1.48 -15.70
C PHE A 365 -5.92 -2.98 -16.07
N ALA A 366 -5.43 -3.32 -17.26
CA ALA A 366 -5.41 -4.71 -17.74
C ALA A 366 -4.54 -5.61 -16.84
N LYS A 367 -3.36 -5.12 -16.42
CA LYS A 367 -2.44 -5.84 -15.54
C LYS A 367 -3.05 -6.04 -14.16
N LEU A 368 -3.61 -4.98 -13.55
CA LEU A 368 -4.26 -5.08 -12.24
C LEU A 368 -5.44 -6.03 -12.28
N LYS A 369 -6.32 -5.91 -13.27
CA LYS A 369 -7.46 -6.81 -13.44
C LYS A 369 -7.02 -8.28 -13.45
N ASP A 370 -6.02 -8.63 -14.25
CA ASP A 370 -5.57 -10.00 -14.39
C ASP A 370 -4.92 -10.54 -13.09
N GLU A 371 -4.05 -9.75 -12.45
CA GLU A 371 -3.41 -10.08 -11.18
C GLU A 371 -4.44 -10.30 -10.06
N ILE A 372 -5.43 -9.40 -9.94
CA ILE A 372 -6.48 -9.43 -8.92
C ILE A 372 -7.38 -10.63 -9.12
N GLN A 373 -7.95 -10.82 -10.31
CA GLN A 373 -8.86 -11.93 -10.56
C GLN A 373 -8.16 -13.29 -10.40
N SER A 374 -6.90 -13.42 -10.82
CA SER A 374 -6.12 -14.64 -10.62
C SER A 374 -5.92 -14.93 -9.12
N SER A 375 -5.65 -13.91 -8.30
CA SER A 375 -5.51 -14.07 -6.84
C SER A 375 -6.84 -14.40 -6.17
N PHE A 376 -7.94 -13.79 -6.62
CA PHE A 376 -9.27 -13.97 -6.03
C PHE A 376 -9.85 -15.35 -6.35
N LEU A 377 -9.51 -15.95 -7.50
CA LEU A 377 -9.80 -17.35 -7.78
C LEU A 377 -9.08 -18.29 -6.79
N GLU A 378 -7.81 -18.04 -6.51
CA GLU A 378 -7.02 -18.83 -5.55
C GLU A 378 -7.62 -18.74 -4.13
N LEU A 379 -8.18 -17.58 -3.74
CA LEU A 379 -8.78 -17.34 -2.43
C LEU A 379 -10.27 -17.73 -2.33
N GLY A 380 -10.90 -18.14 -3.43
CA GLY A 380 -12.34 -18.47 -3.44
C GLY A 380 -13.27 -17.25 -3.41
N LEU A 381 -12.74 -16.04 -3.65
CA LEU A 381 -13.49 -14.79 -3.76
C LEU A 381 -14.17 -14.64 -5.13
N LEU A 382 -13.75 -15.40 -6.11
CA LEU A 382 -14.37 -15.60 -7.43
C LEU A 382 -14.45 -17.09 -7.74
N LYS A 383 -15.42 -17.51 -8.54
CA LYS A 383 -15.50 -18.87 -9.12
C LYS A 383 -14.97 -18.91 -10.54
N SER A 384 -15.03 -17.78 -11.25
CA SER A 384 -14.52 -17.63 -12.61
C SER A 384 -14.03 -16.22 -12.84
N LYS A 385 -13.08 -16.05 -13.80
CA LYS A 385 -12.74 -14.71 -14.28
C LYS A 385 -13.97 -14.10 -14.95
N ALA A 386 -14.32 -12.88 -14.52
CA ALA A 386 -15.48 -12.16 -15.03
C ALA A 386 -15.05 -10.99 -15.92
N PRO A 387 -15.86 -10.64 -16.94
CA PRO A 387 -15.58 -9.49 -17.77
C PRO A 387 -15.61 -8.19 -16.94
N LEU A 388 -14.61 -7.36 -17.15
CA LEU A 388 -14.53 -6.01 -16.64
C LEU A 388 -13.89 -5.15 -17.73
N GLN A 389 -14.62 -4.14 -18.18
CA GLN A 389 -14.26 -3.33 -19.34
C GLN A 389 -13.70 -1.97 -18.91
N THR A 390 -13.08 -1.26 -19.87
CA THR A 390 -12.76 0.15 -19.80
C THR A 390 -13.71 0.96 -20.66
N ALA A 391 -13.88 2.23 -20.33
CA ALA A 391 -14.78 3.11 -21.10
C ALA A 391 -14.28 3.42 -22.53
N GLY A 392 -12.98 3.24 -22.80
CA GLY A 392 -12.39 3.56 -24.11
C GLY A 392 -12.58 5.03 -24.48
N TRP A 393 -12.15 5.93 -23.57
CA TRP A 393 -12.27 7.38 -23.80
C TRP A 393 -11.38 7.87 -24.92
N ASP A 394 -11.89 8.84 -25.70
CA ASP A 394 -11.02 9.70 -26.51
C ASP A 394 -10.36 10.74 -25.59
N TYR A 395 -9.18 10.40 -25.07
CA TYR A 395 -8.44 11.28 -24.16
C TYR A 395 -8.05 12.61 -24.81
N LYS A 396 -7.95 12.69 -26.14
CA LYS A 396 -7.71 13.96 -26.82
C LYS A 396 -8.91 14.89 -26.69
N ALA A 397 -10.11 14.37 -26.86
CA ALA A 397 -11.35 15.12 -26.63
C ALA A 397 -11.52 15.46 -25.15
N MET A 398 -11.24 14.51 -24.25
CA MET A 398 -11.30 14.69 -22.78
C MET A 398 -10.30 15.72 -22.23
N ALA A 399 -9.30 16.13 -23.03
CA ALA A 399 -8.33 17.17 -22.65
C ALA A 399 -8.91 18.61 -22.72
N ALA A 400 -10.12 18.78 -23.24
CA ALA A 400 -10.73 20.10 -23.41
C ALA A 400 -10.82 20.85 -22.05
N GLY A 401 -10.35 22.09 -22.00
CA GLY A 401 -10.37 22.91 -20.78
C GLY A 401 -9.35 22.56 -19.70
N LEU A 402 -8.55 21.49 -19.87
CA LEU A 402 -7.47 21.11 -18.96
C LEU A 402 -6.18 21.87 -19.30
N ALA A 403 -5.55 22.50 -18.31
CA ALA A 403 -4.27 23.19 -18.49
C ALA A 403 -3.08 22.22 -18.55
N ASN A 404 -3.17 21.10 -17.80
CA ASN A 404 -2.07 20.14 -17.61
C ASN A 404 -2.17 18.89 -18.50
N SER A 405 -2.97 18.91 -19.56
CA SER A 405 -3.19 17.74 -20.43
C SER A 405 -1.96 17.31 -21.25
N LYS A 406 -0.94 18.17 -21.33
CA LYS A 406 0.29 17.94 -22.13
C LYS A 406 1.50 17.54 -21.26
N VAL A 407 1.37 17.52 -19.95
CA VAL A 407 2.48 17.26 -19.03
C VAL A 407 2.64 15.75 -18.85
N ALA A 408 3.72 15.19 -19.38
CA ALA A 408 4.16 13.86 -18.96
C ALA A 408 4.56 13.94 -17.49
N VAL A 409 3.95 13.10 -16.65
CA VAL A 409 4.32 13.01 -15.23
C VAL A 409 5.67 12.30 -15.16
N ALA A 410 6.73 13.08 -14.95
CA ALA A 410 8.02 12.50 -14.58
C ALA A 410 7.87 11.83 -13.19
N PRO A 411 8.52 10.68 -12.96
CA PRO A 411 8.53 10.07 -11.64
C PRO A 411 9.06 11.09 -10.62
N LYS A 412 8.31 11.26 -9.52
CA LYS A 412 8.76 12.13 -8.43
C LYS A 412 9.93 11.45 -7.73
N GLN A 413 11.04 12.17 -7.53
CA GLN A 413 12.18 11.68 -6.78
C GLN A 413 11.76 11.34 -5.34
N ALA A 414 11.77 10.05 -5.01
CA ALA A 414 11.33 9.55 -3.71
C ALA A 414 12.44 9.65 -2.65
N PHE A 415 13.71 9.55 -3.06
CA PHE A 415 14.87 9.48 -2.16
C PHE A 415 15.90 10.55 -2.50
N ASP A 416 16.69 10.95 -1.47
CA ASP A 416 17.94 11.68 -1.67
C ASP A 416 19.06 10.65 -1.91
N PRO A 417 19.65 10.55 -3.12
CA PRO A 417 20.62 9.51 -3.43
C PRO A 417 21.86 9.54 -2.51
N THR A 418 22.30 10.74 -2.08
CA THR A 418 23.48 10.88 -1.22
C THR A 418 23.19 10.42 0.20
N LYS A 419 22.02 10.77 0.74
CA LYS A 419 21.60 10.31 2.08
C LYS A 419 21.35 8.81 2.07
N ALA A 420 20.64 8.30 1.05
CA ALA A 420 20.35 6.90 0.89
C ALA A 420 21.62 6.07 0.78
N GLN A 421 22.61 6.51 0.00
CA GLN A 421 23.91 5.83 -0.11
C GLN A 421 24.62 5.73 1.25
N ARG A 422 24.72 6.84 1.98
CA ARG A 422 25.37 6.85 3.31
C ARG A 422 24.66 5.95 4.31
N GLN A 423 23.33 5.96 4.31
CA GLN A 423 22.55 5.12 5.22
C GLN A 423 22.73 3.64 4.91
N VAL A 424 22.66 3.26 3.62
CA VAL A 424 22.92 1.88 3.18
C VAL A 424 24.33 1.43 3.58
N GLU A 425 25.34 2.25 3.37
CA GLU A 425 26.73 1.94 3.76
C GLU A 425 26.86 1.75 5.29
N LYS A 426 26.19 2.59 6.08
CA LYS A 426 26.15 2.47 7.54
C LYS A 426 25.47 1.17 8.00
N GLU A 427 24.34 0.81 7.39
CA GLU A 427 23.64 -0.42 7.71
C GLU A 427 24.46 -1.66 7.36
N ILE A 428 25.09 -1.67 6.20
CA ILE A 428 26.01 -2.76 5.80
C ILE A 428 27.18 -2.88 6.78
N ALA A 429 27.74 -1.75 7.22
CA ALA A 429 28.84 -1.74 8.21
C ALA A 429 28.40 -2.26 9.58
N SER A 430 27.12 -2.15 9.94
CA SER A 430 26.57 -2.70 11.18
C SER A 430 26.40 -4.22 11.18
N GLY A 431 26.47 -4.85 10.02
CA GLY A 431 26.45 -6.31 9.85
C GLY A 431 25.74 -6.75 8.57
N VAL A 432 26.49 -7.38 7.66
CA VAL A 432 25.98 -7.83 6.37
C VAL A 432 24.79 -8.78 6.51
N GLY A 433 24.85 -9.73 7.43
CA GLY A 433 23.74 -10.68 7.64
C GLY A 433 22.46 -10.03 8.15
N LYS A 434 22.58 -8.91 8.87
CA LYS A 434 21.46 -8.08 9.27
C LYS A 434 20.90 -7.31 8.07
N TRP A 435 21.77 -6.67 7.28
CA TRP A 435 21.42 -5.98 6.05
C TRP A 435 20.64 -6.86 5.09
N GLU A 436 21.07 -8.10 4.86
CA GLU A 436 20.43 -9.02 3.92
C GLU A 436 19.02 -9.45 4.33
N LYS A 437 18.72 -9.46 5.63
CA LYS A 437 17.45 -9.96 6.19
C LYS A 437 16.48 -8.85 6.58
N GLU A 438 16.93 -7.86 7.33
CA GLU A 438 16.06 -6.83 7.88
C GLU A 438 15.51 -5.90 6.77
N GLY A 439 14.19 -5.69 6.75
CA GLY A 439 13.51 -4.87 5.75
C GLY A 439 13.57 -5.41 4.31
N SER A 440 14.19 -6.57 4.07
CA SER A 440 14.29 -7.17 2.74
C SER A 440 12.94 -7.75 2.33
N LEU A 441 12.32 -7.18 1.30
CA LEU A 441 11.04 -7.63 0.78
C LEU A 441 11.22 -8.73 -0.25
N TYR A 442 12.22 -8.55 -1.12
CA TYR A 442 12.53 -9.46 -2.20
C TYR A 442 13.97 -9.27 -2.68
N SER A 443 14.60 -10.34 -3.17
CA SER A 443 15.88 -10.27 -3.87
C SER A 443 15.95 -11.29 -5.00
N PHE A 444 16.69 -10.93 -6.07
CA PHE A 444 17.05 -11.85 -7.13
C PHE A 444 18.47 -11.58 -7.61
N GLU A 445 19.07 -12.55 -8.27
CA GLU A 445 20.49 -12.53 -8.60
C GLU A 445 20.70 -12.60 -10.11
N ILE A 446 21.76 -11.93 -10.56
CA ILE A 446 22.31 -12.00 -11.90
C ILE A 446 23.74 -12.54 -11.78
N TYR A 447 24.05 -13.59 -12.50
CA TYR A 447 25.38 -14.22 -12.49
C TYR A 447 26.18 -13.79 -13.70
N PHE A 448 27.49 -13.60 -13.49
CA PHE A 448 28.42 -13.21 -14.55
C PHE A 448 29.29 -14.37 -14.93
N ALA A 449 29.44 -14.59 -16.25
CA ALA A 449 30.42 -15.54 -16.76
C ALA A 449 31.87 -15.11 -16.38
N PRO A 450 32.81 -16.06 -16.28
CA PRO A 450 34.19 -15.74 -16.00
C PRO A 450 34.76 -14.75 -17.01
N ARG A 451 35.52 -13.75 -16.51
CA ARG A 451 36.17 -12.70 -17.33
C ARG A 451 35.23 -11.82 -18.15
N GLN A 452 33.95 -11.82 -17.86
CA GLN A 452 33.02 -10.91 -18.53
C GLN A 452 33.34 -9.46 -18.14
N ALA A 453 33.95 -8.72 -19.08
CA ALA A 453 34.25 -7.29 -18.93
C ALA A 453 33.12 -6.40 -19.45
N GLY A 454 32.25 -6.93 -20.31
CA GLY A 454 31.10 -6.24 -20.88
C GLY A 454 29.78 -6.73 -20.27
N PHE A 455 28.83 -5.83 -20.17
CA PHE A 455 27.48 -6.10 -19.73
C PHE A 455 26.48 -5.58 -20.78
N THR A 456 25.56 -6.43 -21.24
CA THR A 456 24.52 -6.05 -22.20
C THR A 456 23.13 -6.34 -21.63
N ALA A 457 22.22 -5.37 -21.73
CA ALA A 457 20.86 -5.50 -21.24
C ALA A 457 20.11 -6.72 -21.82
N ALA A 458 20.39 -7.07 -23.07
CA ALA A 458 19.74 -8.20 -23.76
C ALA A 458 19.96 -9.55 -23.05
N GLN A 459 21.13 -9.76 -22.43
CA GLN A 459 21.46 -10.99 -21.70
C GLN A 459 20.63 -11.16 -20.43
N TYR A 460 20.08 -10.07 -19.89
CA TYR A 460 19.37 -10.03 -18.60
C TYR A 460 17.98 -9.45 -18.73
N SER A 461 17.40 -9.50 -19.92
CA SER A 461 16.09 -8.92 -20.23
C SER A 461 15.00 -9.33 -19.24
N ASP A 462 14.94 -10.59 -18.85
CA ASP A 462 13.92 -11.10 -17.91
C ASP A 462 14.15 -10.61 -16.48
N ALA A 463 15.40 -10.51 -16.03
CA ALA A 463 15.75 -9.93 -14.74
C ALA A 463 15.39 -8.42 -14.72
N PHE A 464 15.66 -7.71 -15.80
CA PHE A 464 15.32 -6.29 -15.93
C PHE A 464 13.82 -6.03 -16.04
N LYS A 465 13.08 -6.88 -16.75
CA LYS A 465 11.60 -6.82 -16.74
C LYS A 465 11.07 -6.99 -15.32
N LYS A 466 11.62 -7.94 -14.57
CA LYS A 466 11.23 -8.17 -13.17
C LYS A 466 11.58 -6.97 -12.27
N ALA A 467 12.77 -6.38 -12.42
CA ALA A 467 13.15 -5.18 -11.69
C ALA A 467 12.23 -4.00 -12.01
N LEU A 468 11.88 -3.82 -13.30
CA LEU A 468 10.94 -2.79 -13.73
C LEU A 468 9.55 -2.99 -13.13
N GLU A 469 9.04 -4.22 -13.15
CA GLU A 469 7.74 -4.53 -12.54
C GLU A 469 7.75 -4.26 -11.03
N LEU A 470 8.84 -4.64 -10.34
CA LEU A 470 9.00 -4.37 -8.90
C LEU A 470 9.05 -2.86 -8.62
N SER A 471 9.88 -2.10 -9.34
CA SER A 471 10.01 -0.66 -9.15
C SER A 471 8.71 0.09 -9.43
N GLN A 472 7.97 -0.33 -10.44
CA GLN A 472 6.67 0.26 -10.78
C GLN A 472 5.56 -0.10 -9.76
N THR A 473 5.65 -1.26 -9.10
CA THR A 473 4.68 -1.68 -8.07
C THR A 473 5.03 -1.13 -6.69
N LEU A 474 6.33 -1.14 -6.38
CA LEU A 474 6.91 -0.80 -5.08
C LEU A 474 7.71 0.51 -5.18
N GLY A 475 7.10 1.55 -5.74
CA GLY A 475 7.79 2.83 -6.04
C GLY A 475 8.30 3.59 -4.81
N GLY A 476 7.86 3.22 -3.61
CA GLY A 476 8.36 3.78 -2.35
C GLY A 476 9.44 2.93 -1.66
N THR A 477 9.92 1.84 -2.29
CA THR A 477 11.02 1.01 -1.76
C THR A 477 12.37 1.44 -2.33
N LEU A 478 13.43 1.14 -1.59
CA LEU A 478 14.79 1.26 -2.09
C LEU A 478 15.19 -0.04 -2.79
N ILE A 479 15.82 0.05 -3.95
CA ILE A 479 16.36 -1.08 -4.68
C ILE A 479 17.87 -0.96 -4.73
N THR A 480 18.58 -1.84 -4.01
CA THR A 480 20.04 -1.90 -4.06
C THR A 480 20.49 -2.90 -5.11
N ILE A 481 21.53 -2.51 -5.85
CA ILE A 481 22.20 -3.32 -6.85
C ILE A 481 23.57 -3.64 -6.27
N GLU A 482 23.69 -4.83 -5.66
CA GLU A 482 24.80 -5.24 -4.82
C GLU A 482 25.78 -6.11 -5.61
N GLY A 483 26.96 -5.59 -5.90
CA GLY A 483 28.01 -6.35 -6.54
C GLY A 483 28.80 -7.19 -5.53
N HIS A 484 29.06 -8.46 -5.84
CA HIS A 484 29.84 -9.39 -5.03
C HIS A 484 31.02 -9.96 -5.81
N ASN A 485 32.08 -10.27 -5.10
CA ASN A 485 33.27 -10.92 -5.64
C ASN A 485 33.57 -12.24 -4.93
N SER A 486 34.29 -13.09 -5.61
CA SER A 486 34.82 -14.32 -4.99
C SER A 486 35.98 -14.01 -4.03
N PRO A 487 36.06 -14.68 -2.87
CA PRO A 487 37.09 -14.41 -1.86
C PRO A 487 38.46 -15.05 -2.15
N ASP A 488 38.67 -15.65 -3.33
CA ASP A 488 39.88 -16.46 -3.63
C ASP A 488 41.18 -15.69 -3.41
N ALA A 489 41.28 -14.47 -3.95
CA ALA A 489 42.50 -13.67 -3.81
C ALA A 489 42.76 -13.30 -2.34
N LEU A 490 41.68 -13.02 -1.58
CA LEU A 490 41.75 -12.73 -0.16
C LEU A 490 42.18 -13.96 0.66
N ASN A 491 41.54 -15.12 0.38
CA ASN A 491 41.84 -16.38 1.05
C ASN A 491 43.29 -16.80 0.80
N LYS A 492 43.77 -16.68 -0.47
CA LYS A 492 45.14 -16.92 -0.81
C LYS A 492 46.12 -16.00 -0.09
N ALA A 493 45.84 -14.69 -0.06
CA ALA A 493 46.68 -13.74 0.62
C ALA A 493 46.80 -14.00 2.14
N LYS A 494 45.70 -14.42 2.79
CA LYS A 494 45.69 -14.85 4.18
C LYS A 494 46.51 -16.12 4.41
N ALA A 495 46.36 -17.11 3.53
CA ALA A 495 47.14 -18.36 3.57
C ALA A 495 48.65 -18.14 3.33
N ASP A 496 49.00 -17.20 2.45
CA ASP A 496 50.37 -16.79 2.17
C ASP A 496 50.99 -15.89 3.25
N GLY A 497 50.29 -15.61 4.34
CA GLY A 497 50.77 -14.78 5.45
C GLY A 497 51.02 -13.29 5.10
N LYS A 498 50.25 -12.73 4.16
CA LYS A 498 50.37 -11.34 3.77
C LYS A 498 50.06 -10.40 4.95
N SER A 499 50.68 -9.22 4.99
CA SER A 499 50.45 -8.22 6.01
C SER A 499 48.99 -7.67 6.00
N ASP A 500 48.50 -7.18 7.13
CA ASP A 500 47.17 -6.58 7.25
C ASP A 500 46.95 -5.48 6.22
N THR A 501 47.97 -4.67 5.95
CA THR A 501 47.93 -3.62 4.91
C THR A 501 47.70 -4.20 3.53
N GLN A 502 48.36 -5.29 3.19
CA GLN A 502 48.18 -5.97 1.90
C GLN A 502 46.81 -6.64 1.79
N ILE A 503 46.34 -7.23 2.88
CA ILE A 503 45.00 -7.81 2.97
C ILE A 503 43.95 -6.70 2.77
N ALA A 504 44.05 -5.57 3.47
CA ALA A 504 43.14 -4.42 3.32
C ALA A 504 43.09 -3.85 1.89
N LEU A 505 44.26 -3.80 1.20
CA LEU A 505 44.30 -3.38 -0.20
C LEU A 505 43.55 -4.35 -1.12
N ILE A 506 43.65 -5.66 -0.89
CA ILE A 506 42.94 -6.68 -1.68
C ILE A 506 41.43 -6.58 -1.40
N GLU A 507 41.01 -6.39 -0.15
CA GLU A 507 39.60 -6.19 0.21
C GLU A 507 39.03 -4.93 -0.43
N GLN A 508 39.77 -3.81 -0.39
CA GLN A 508 39.35 -2.56 -1.04
C GLN A 508 39.28 -2.70 -2.56
N ALA A 509 40.24 -3.38 -3.19
CA ALA A 509 40.20 -3.64 -4.64
C ALA A 509 38.99 -4.51 -5.02
N ALA A 510 38.66 -5.52 -4.21
CA ALA A 510 37.49 -6.35 -4.41
C ALA A 510 36.19 -5.56 -4.25
N LYS A 511 36.12 -4.66 -3.28
CA LYS A 511 34.99 -3.75 -3.05
C LYS A 511 34.80 -2.79 -4.23
N ASN A 512 35.88 -2.16 -4.69
CA ASN A 512 35.85 -1.25 -5.84
C ASN A 512 35.38 -1.96 -7.13
N LEU A 513 35.93 -3.15 -7.41
CA LEU A 513 35.53 -3.92 -8.61
C LEU A 513 34.06 -4.33 -8.54
N SER A 514 33.59 -4.77 -7.39
CA SER A 514 32.19 -5.15 -7.20
C SER A 514 31.24 -3.95 -7.34
N TYR A 515 31.65 -2.77 -6.86
CA TYR A 515 30.90 -1.52 -7.02
C TYR A 515 30.82 -1.10 -8.51
N GLN A 516 31.93 -1.19 -9.26
CA GLN A 516 31.93 -0.90 -10.71
C GLN A 516 30.97 -1.81 -11.48
N ARG A 517 30.90 -3.11 -11.12
CA ARG A 517 29.90 -4.03 -11.68
C ARG A 517 28.47 -3.61 -11.36
N ALA A 518 28.21 -3.22 -10.12
CA ALA A 518 26.90 -2.76 -9.70
C ALA A 518 26.45 -1.49 -10.46
N ILE A 519 27.38 -0.53 -10.66
CA ILE A 519 27.12 0.66 -11.49
C ILE A 519 26.83 0.30 -12.94
N ALA A 520 27.60 -0.59 -13.53
CA ALA A 520 27.39 -1.01 -14.92
C ALA A 520 26.01 -1.67 -15.11
N VAL A 521 25.60 -2.52 -14.16
CA VAL A 521 24.28 -3.15 -14.15
C VAL A 521 23.18 -2.10 -13.95
N ARG A 522 23.36 -1.15 -13.03
CA ARG A 522 22.40 -0.04 -12.82
C ARG A 522 22.19 0.76 -14.09
N GLN A 523 23.26 1.16 -14.76
CA GLN A 523 23.17 1.93 -16.00
C GLN A 523 22.46 1.15 -17.10
N ALA A 524 22.84 -0.11 -17.31
CA ALA A 524 22.19 -0.96 -18.32
C ALA A 524 20.70 -1.18 -18.03
N TYR A 525 20.32 -1.26 -16.76
CA TYR A 525 18.91 -1.31 -16.35
C TYR A 525 18.17 -0.01 -16.67
N LEU A 526 18.74 1.15 -16.38
CA LEU A 526 18.12 2.44 -16.69
C LEU A 526 17.96 2.64 -18.21
N ASP A 527 18.95 2.22 -18.99
CA ASP A 527 18.88 2.24 -20.46
C ASP A 527 17.76 1.31 -20.98
N PHE A 528 17.61 0.14 -20.38
CA PHE A 528 16.52 -0.79 -20.67
C PHE A 528 15.14 -0.14 -20.39
N CYS A 529 14.96 0.53 -19.25
CA CYS A 529 13.72 1.23 -18.91
C CYS A 529 13.40 2.35 -19.93
N LYS A 530 14.41 3.11 -20.33
CA LYS A 530 14.28 4.14 -21.34
C LYS A 530 13.86 3.57 -22.70
N GLN A 531 14.46 2.45 -23.13
CA GLN A 531 14.08 1.74 -24.36
C GLN A 531 12.65 1.19 -24.30
N ALA A 532 12.23 0.73 -23.13
CA ALA A 532 10.87 0.26 -22.88
C ALA A 532 9.83 1.41 -22.83
N GLY A 533 10.26 2.67 -22.88
CA GLY A 533 9.37 3.85 -22.78
C GLY A 533 8.72 4.01 -21.40
N VAL A 534 9.29 3.41 -20.36
CA VAL A 534 8.75 3.46 -18.99
C VAL A 534 9.70 4.31 -18.13
N PRO A 535 9.31 5.52 -17.73
CA PRO A 535 10.10 6.34 -16.83
C PRO A 535 10.16 5.72 -15.43
N VAL A 536 11.34 5.75 -14.82
CA VAL A 536 11.58 5.26 -13.46
C VAL A 536 12.23 6.36 -12.61
N ASP A 537 11.98 6.34 -11.31
CA ASP A 537 12.68 7.19 -10.36
C ASP A 537 14.09 6.63 -10.12
N GLU A 538 15.11 7.27 -10.69
CA GLU A 538 16.50 6.84 -10.56
C GLU A 538 17.00 6.86 -9.12
N SER A 539 16.41 7.68 -8.23
CA SER A 539 16.80 7.76 -6.83
C SER A 539 16.47 6.48 -6.03
N GLN A 540 15.58 5.65 -6.59
CA GLN A 540 15.22 4.35 -6.02
C GLN A 540 16.34 3.31 -6.16
N PHE A 541 17.28 3.49 -7.11
CA PHE A 541 18.27 2.48 -7.46
C PHE A 541 19.67 2.89 -6.98
N LEU A 542 20.19 2.19 -5.97
CA LEU A 542 21.53 2.41 -5.44
C LEU A 542 22.48 1.28 -5.81
N ALA A 543 23.65 1.63 -6.36
CA ALA A 543 24.72 0.68 -6.58
C ALA A 543 25.56 0.51 -5.31
N VAL A 544 25.86 -0.73 -4.92
CA VAL A 544 26.60 -1.06 -3.72
C VAL A 544 27.70 -2.08 -4.02
N GLY A 545 28.92 -1.80 -3.55
CA GLY A 545 30.03 -2.74 -3.64
C GLY A 545 30.17 -3.55 -2.34
N MET A 546 29.76 -4.82 -2.35
CA MET A 546 29.87 -5.73 -1.21
C MET A 546 31.23 -6.40 -1.08
N GLY A 547 32.07 -6.34 -2.13
CA GLY A 547 33.37 -7.02 -2.14
C GLY A 547 33.24 -8.51 -1.88
N THR A 548 33.97 -8.98 -0.89
CA THR A 548 34.02 -10.39 -0.44
C THR A 548 33.28 -10.61 0.90
N SER A 549 32.50 -9.64 1.37
CA SER A 549 31.89 -9.68 2.72
C SER A 549 30.72 -10.68 2.86
N SER A 550 30.10 -11.10 1.73
CA SER A 550 28.96 -12.03 1.72
C SER A 550 29.13 -13.06 0.59
N PRO A 551 30.12 -13.96 0.65
CA PRO A 551 30.29 -15.00 -0.35
C PRO A 551 29.28 -16.12 -0.14
N LYS A 552 28.70 -16.67 -1.24
CA LYS A 552 27.90 -17.90 -1.18
C LYS A 552 28.76 -19.11 -0.77
N PHE A 553 30.00 -19.14 -1.28
CA PHE A 553 31.00 -20.15 -0.96
C PHE A 553 32.23 -19.45 -0.39
N PRO A 554 32.41 -19.45 0.95
CA PRO A 554 33.56 -18.82 1.59
C PRO A 554 34.92 -19.38 1.14
N VAL A 555 34.97 -20.67 0.80
CA VAL A 555 36.15 -21.35 0.28
C VAL A 555 35.73 -22.10 -1.01
N PRO A 556 35.59 -21.38 -2.15
CA PRO A 556 35.15 -22.00 -3.39
C PRO A 556 36.22 -22.94 -3.92
N LYS A 557 35.79 -24.11 -4.46
CA LYS A 557 36.67 -25.18 -4.98
C LYS A 557 36.42 -25.48 -6.45
N THR A 558 35.28 -25.06 -7.00
CA THR A 558 34.91 -25.32 -8.40
C THR A 558 34.60 -24.02 -9.12
N GLU A 559 34.61 -24.06 -10.45
CA GLU A 559 34.26 -22.88 -11.26
C GLU A 559 32.84 -22.39 -11.03
N GLU A 560 31.89 -23.29 -10.81
CA GLU A 560 30.52 -22.97 -10.48
C GLU A 560 30.42 -22.20 -9.15
N GLN A 561 31.22 -22.58 -8.14
CA GLN A 561 31.28 -21.92 -6.86
C GLN A 561 31.89 -20.50 -6.97
N TRP A 562 32.96 -20.35 -7.77
CA TRP A 562 33.53 -19.03 -8.07
C TRP A 562 32.53 -18.14 -8.80
N ASN A 563 31.82 -18.68 -9.78
CA ASN A 563 30.80 -17.96 -10.53
C ASN A 563 29.63 -17.55 -9.64
N ALA A 564 29.19 -18.44 -8.74
CA ALA A 564 28.13 -18.13 -7.77
C ALA A 564 28.53 -16.99 -6.82
N ASN A 565 29.82 -16.84 -6.51
CA ASN A 565 30.32 -15.69 -5.74
C ASN A 565 30.40 -14.39 -6.56
N ARG A 566 30.58 -14.47 -7.89
CA ARG A 566 30.67 -13.34 -8.81
C ARG A 566 29.30 -12.97 -9.33
N ARG A 567 28.49 -12.39 -8.47
CA ARG A 567 27.09 -12.04 -8.77
C ARG A 567 26.78 -10.57 -8.53
N VAL A 568 25.69 -10.13 -9.09
CA VAL A 568 25.00 -8.89 -8.69
C VAL A 568 23.62 -9.27 -8.19
N VAL A 569 23.26 -8.75 -7.03
CA VAL A 569 21.97 -8.99 -6.37
C VAL A 569 21.16 -7.72 -6.48
N PHE A 570 19.95 -7.79 -7.02
CA PHE A 570 18.92 -6.78 -6.84
C PHE A 570 18.18 -7.09 -5.55
N ARG A 571 18.17 -6.16 -4.62
CA ARG A 571 17.47 -6.31 -3.35
C ARG A 571 16.48 -5.16 -3.15
N VAL A 572 15.20 -5.50 -3.04
CA VAL A 572 14.14 -4.56 -2.73
C VAL A 572 13.99 -4.48 -1.22
N LYS A 573 14.18 -3.30 -0.65
CA LYS A 573 14.09 -3.04 0.79
C LYS A 573 13.00 -2.06 1.13
N SER A 574 12.20 -2.40 2.13
CA SER A 574 11.33 -1.45 2.80
C SER A 574 12.17 -0.55 3.71
N VAL A 575 11.91 0.73 3.64
CA VAL A 575 12.53 1.75 4.49
C VAL A 575 11.50 2.40 5.42
N GLU A 576 10.41 1.70 5.72
CA GLU A 576 9.26 2.20 6.49
C GLU A 576 9.65 2.84 7.82
N THR A 577 10.55 2.21 8.58
CA THR A 577 10.99 2.68 9.90
C THR A 577 11.99 3.83 9.84
N GLU A 578 12.64 4.04 8.70
CA GLU A 578 13.71 5.01 8.50
C GLU A 578 13.45 5.94 7.32
N LEU A 579 12.19 6.01 6.85
CA LEU A 579 11.82 6.70 5.63
C LEU A 579 12.32 8.15 5.59
N ASP A 580 12.28 8.87 6.71
CA ASP A 580 12.73 10.26 6.78
C ASP A 580 14.25 10.41 6.61
N SER A 581 15.03 9.37 6.95
CA SER A 581 16.49 9.34 6.74
C SER A 581 16.86 9.24 5.27
N PHE A 582 15.96 8.77 4.42
CA PHE A 582 16.17 8.58 2.99
C PHE A 582 15.54 9.68 2.13
N LYS A 583 14.56 10.41 2.66
CA LYS A 583 13.86 11.47 1.91
C LYS A 583 14.74 12.68 1.63
N PRO A 584 14.49 13.41 0.53
CA PRO A 584 15.06 14.74 0.32
C PRO A 584 14.73 15.64 1.51
N SER A 585 15.68 16.47 1.93
CA SER A 585 15.41 17.49 2.95
C SER A 585 14.30 18.41 2.43
N GLY A 586 13.18 18.47 3.12
CA GLY A 586 12.06 19.31 2.72
C GLY A 586 12.51 20.77 2.50
N LYS A 587 12.17 21.32 1.36
CA LYS A 587 12.11 22.76 1.12
C LYS A 587 10.69 23.23 1.39
#